data_2bdd2df41a70e91082c4563175222bcd
#
_entry.id   2bdd2df41a70e91082c4563175222bcd
#
_cell.length_a   1.000
_cell.length_b   1.000
_cell.length_c   1.000
_cell.angle_alpha   90.00
_cell.angle_beta   90.00
_cell.angle_gamma   90.00
#
_symmetry.space_group_name_H-M   'P 1'
#
loop_
_entity.id
_entity.type
_entity.pdbx_description
1 polymer ?
#
loop_
_entity_poly.entity_id
_entity_poly.type
_entity_poly.pdbx_seq_one_letter_code
_entity_poly.pdbx_strand_id
1 'polypeptide(L)'
;MDNLCNVTTGKVRLSYVHVFKPYAYQPGQEEKYQVTILVPKTDTETMGRINAAIEAAKQRGINEKWNGQCPPIIPTPVYDGDGTRPSDGLPFGPECKGCWVFTASSKVDYPPEVVDAMCNPIINQSEVYSGIYGRVSVTFFPYAFGGKKGIGCGLGPVQKLEDGEALSGGSVSAAQAFGAPQQAMASAAAPATPYAAGFPGYGQPSMQQAGYPAATQSQPAGGINPITGQPY
;
A
#
# COMPACT_ATOMS: atom_id res chain seq x y z
N MET A 1 -12.65 -14.52 -24.07
CA MET A 1 -11.30 -15.11 -23.89
C MET A 1 -10.41 -14.35 -22.90
N ASP A 2 -10.93 -13.33 -22.21
CA ASP A 2 -10.12 -12.46 -21.33
C ASP A 2 -9.87 -12.99 -19.91
N ASN A 3 -10.46 -14.12 -19.56
CA ASN A 3 -10.42 -14.61 -18.17
C ASN A 3 -9.07 -15.24 -17.76
N LEU A 4 -8.26 -15.69 -18.73
CA LEU A 4 -6.97 -16.36 -18.44
C LEU A 4 -5.85 -15.39 -18.01
N CYS A 5 -6.00 -14.11 -18.33
CA CYS A 5 -5.04 -13.07 -17.96
C CYS A 5 -5.41 -12.37 -16.65
N ASN A 6 -6.58 -12.68 -16.07
CA ASN A 6 -7.05 -12.08 -14.81
C ASN A 6 -6.72 -12.97 -13.62
N VAL A 7 -6.23 -12.35 -12.55
CA VAL A 7 -5.92 -13.03 -11.29
C VAL A 7 -6.43 -12.20 -10.13
N THR A 8 -7.14 -12.83 -9.20
CA THR A 8 -7.36 -12.28 -7.87
C THR A 8 -6.33 -12.91 -6.93
N THR A 9 -5.54 -12.08 -6.27
CA THR A 9 -4.50 -12.55 -5.34
C THR A 9 -5.11 -13.25 -4.11
N GLY A 10 -4.33 -14.01 -3.39
CA GLY A 10 -4.58 -14.36 -2.00
C GLY A 10 -4.49 -13.13 -1.09
N LYS A 11 -4.31 -13.36 0.20
CA LYS A 11 -4.02 -12.29 1.18
C LYS A 11 -2.59 -11.78 0.95
N VAL A 12 -2.48 -10.53 0.53
CA VAL A 12 -1.20 -9.86 0.22
C VAL A 12 -1.09 -8.56 1.02
N ARG A 13 0.14 -8.09 1.22
CA ARG A 13 0.38 -6.77 1.80
C ARG A 13 0.41 -5.74 0.69
N LEU A 14 -0.21 -4.58 0.92
CA LEU A 14 -0.30 -3.49 -0.05
C LEU A 14 0.61 -2.34 0.33
N SER A 15 1.36 -1.85 -0.64
CA SER A 15 2.27 -0.72 -0.47
C SER A 15 2.04 0.31 -1.57
N TYR A 16 2.42 1.55 -1.36
CA TYR A 16 2.24 2.64 -2.33
C TYR A 16 0.80 2.72 -2.85
N VAL A 17 -0.15 2.78 -1.90
CA VAL A 17 -1.58 2.68 -2.18
C VAL A 17 -2.14 4.02 -2.63
N HIS A 18 -2.39 4.18 -3.94
CA HIS A 18 -3.03 5.33 -4.58
C HIS A 18 -4.29 4.87 -5.33
N VAL A 19 -5.30 4.40 -4.57
CA VAL A 19 -6.52 3.80 -5.14
C VAL A 19 -7.74 4.74 -5.12
N PHE A 20 -7.70 5.81 -4.32
CA PHE A 20 -8.76 6.82 -4.28
C PHE A 20 -8.40 8.10 -5.03
N LYS A 21 -7.11 8.41 -5.11
CA LYS A 21 -6.59 9.57 -5.85
C LYS A 21 -5.50 9.10 -6.80
N PRO A 22 -5.59 9.46 -8.08
CA PRO A 22 -4.52 9.16 -9.01
C PRO A 22 -3.27 9.95 -8.62
N TYR A 23 -2.12 9.41 -8.95
CA TYR A 23 -0.84 9.98 -8.59
C TYR A 23 0.13 9.93 -9.77
N ALA A 24 0.92 10.97 -9.93
CA ALA A 24 2.05 11.04 -10.86
C ALA A 24 3.34 11.22 -10.06
N TYR A 25 4.35 10.39 -10.32
CA TYR A 25 5.65 10.48 -9.63
C TYR A 25 6.47 11.70 -10.03
N GLN A 26 6.26 12.18 -11.24
CA GLN A 26 6.99 13.33 -11.76
C GLN A 26 6.03 14.34 -12.42
N PRO A 27 6.32 15.62 -12.34
CA PRO A 27 5.58 16.64 -13.08
C PRO A 27 5.56 16.29 -14.58
N GLY A 28 4.37 16.29 -15.19
CA GLY A 28 4.18 15.96 -16.61
C GLY A 28 3.99 14.47 -16.92
N GLN A 29 4.07 13.59 -15.94
CA GLN A 29 3.62 12.19 -16.11
C GLN A 29 2.11 12.08 -16.03
N GLU A 30 1.56 11.09 -16.74
CA GLU A 30 0.14 10.74 -16.65
C GLU A 30 -0.16 10.22 -15.23
N GLU A 31 -1.11 10.86 -14.56
CA GLU A 31 -1.62 10.39 -13.27
C GLU A 31 -2.31 9.03 -13.43
N LYS A 32 -2.12 8.16 -12.45
CA LYS A 32 -2.71 6.80 -12.43
C LYS A 32 -3.10 6.40 -11.03
N TYR A 33 -4.17 5.63 -10.92
CA TYR A 33 -4.38 4.82 -9.73
C TYR A 33 -3.38 3.68 -9.74
N GLN A 34 -2.81 3.36 -8.59
CA GLN A 34 -1.82 2.29 -8.51
C GLN A 34 -1.68 1.74 -7.11
N VAL A 35 -1.18 0.53 -7.04
CA VAL A 35 -0.82 -0.15 -5.80
C VAL A 35 0.34 -1.10 -6.07
N THR A 36 1.31 -1.12 -5.17
CA THR A 36 2.36 -2.14 -5.15
C THR A 36 1.91 -3.31 -4.29
N ILE A 37 1.96 -4.49 -4.85
CA ILE A 37 1.46 -5.74 -4.28
C ILE A 37 2.64 -6.57 -3.84
N LEU A 38 2.66 -6.96 -2.57
CA LEU A 38 3.69 -7.79 -1.96
C LEU A 38 3.10 -9.18 -1.69
N VAL A 39 3.40 -10.13 -2.57
CA VAL A 39 2.93 -11.51 -2.45
C VAL A 39 3.97 -12.32 -1.67
N PRO A 40 3.66 -12.88 -0.50
CA PRO A 40 4.59 -13.73 0.23
C PRO A 40 5.10 -14.86 -0.65
N LYS A 41 6.40 -15.16 -0.62
CA LYS A 41 6.98 -16.28 -1.40
C LYS A 41 6.42 -17.64 -0.98
N THR A 42 5.82 -17.72 0.19
CA THR A 42 5.10 -18.90 0.69
C THR A 42 3.75 -19.11 0.03
N ASP A 43 3.16 -18.06 -0.58
CA ASP A 43 1.90 -18.17 -1.34
C ASP A 43 2.17 -18.63 -2.78
N THR A 44 2.55 -19.89 -2.89
CA THR A 44 2.86 -20.53 -4.18
C THR A 44 1.63 -20.65 -5.08
N GLU A 45 0.43 -20.72 -4.51
CA GLU A 45 -0.81 -20.79 -5.26
C GLU A 45 -1.10 -19.50 -6.02
N THR A 46 -1.04 -18.36 -5.33
CA THR A 46 -1.21 -17.05 -5.97
C THR A 46 -0.13 -16.81 -7.04
N MET A 47 1.13 -17.16 -6.74
CA MET A 47 2.20 -17.04 -7.73
C MET A 47 2.03 -17.97 -8.92
N GLY A 48 1.54 -19.19 -8.71
CA GLY A 48 1.21 -20.11 -9.82
C GLY A 48 0.18 -19.51 -10.76
N ARG A 49 -0.89 -18.90 -10.21
CA ARG A 49 -1.93 -18.21 -11.01
C ARG A 49 -1.38 -16.98 -11.73
N ILE A 50 -0.54 -16.19 -11.08
CA ILE A 50 0.12 -15.03 -11.69
C ILE A 50 1.00 -15.46 -12.86
N ASN A 51 1.84 -16.49 -12.68
CA ASN A 51 2.70 -16.99 -13.74
C ASN A 51 1.89 -17.51 -14.94
N ALA A 52 0.82 -18.26 -14.68
CA ALA A 52 -0.08 -18.74 -15.75
C ALA A 52 -0.72 -17.57 -16.53
N ALA A 53 -1.15 -16.52 -15.83
CA ALA A 53 -1.73 -15.34 -16.46
C ALA A 53 -0.70 -14.53 -17.26
N ILE A 54 0.54 -14.43 -16.79
CA ILE A 54 1.64 -13.82 -17.53
C ILE A 54 1.93 -14.60 -18.82
N GLU A 55 1.97 -15.94 -18.75
CA GLU A 55 2.17 -16.77 -19.93
C GLU A 55 1.00 -16.63 -20.93
N ALA A 56 -0.24 -16.60 -20.45
CA ALA A 56 -1.40 -16.32 -21.29
C ALA A 56 -1.30 -14.94 -21.97
N ALA A 57 -0.88 -13.92 -21.22
CA ALA A 57 -0.66 -12.59 -21.77
C ALA A 57 0.49 -12.55 -22.79
N LYS A 58 1.57 -13.33 -22.62
CA LYS A 58 2.64 -13.47 -23.62
C LYS A 58 2.11 -14.09 -24.90
N GLN A 59 1.35 -15.17 -24.83
CA GLN A 59 0.75 -15.80 -26.01
C GLN A 59 -0.18 -14.84 -26.75
N ARG A 60 -1.00 -14.09 -25.99
CA ARG A 60 -1.82 -13.04 -26.57
C ARG A 60 -0.97 -11.96 -27.24
N GLY A 61 0.15 -11.58 -26.62
CA GLY A 61 1.09 -10.62 -27.21
C GLY A 61 1.67 -11.06 -28.54
N ILE A 62 2.07 -12.31 -28.67
CA ILE A 62 2.56 -12.89 -29.91
C ILE A 62 1.49 -12.79 -31.00
N ASN A 63 0.26 -13.18 -30.68
CA ASN A 63 -0.83 -13.25 -31.64
C ASN A 63 -1.38 -11.87 -32.07
N GLU A 64 -1.47 -10.91 -31.12
CA GLU A 64 -2.21 -9.67 -31.36
C GLU A 64 -1.32 -8.41 -31.46
N LYS A 65 -0.16 -8.40 -30.79
CA LYS A 65 0.63 -7.16 -30.58
C LYS A 65 2.05 -7.21 -31.17
N TRP A 66 2.63 -8.40 -31.29
CA TRP A 66 4.04 -8.57 -31.63
C TRP A 66 4.27 -9.21 -33.00
N ASN A 67 3.26 -9.13 -33.89
CA ASN A 67 3.31 -9.61 -35.26
C ASN A 67 3.72 -11.09 -35.40
N GLY A 68 3.21 -11.95 -34.55
CA GLY A 68 3.51 -13.39 -34.58
C GLY A 68 4.92 -13.76 -34.05
N GLN A 69 5.71 -12.80 -33.58
CA GLN A 69 7.08 -13.03 -33.13
C GLN A 69 7.19 -12.89 -31.61
N CYS A 70 7.77 -13.90 -30.97
CA CYS A 70 8.13 -13.82 -29.57
C CYS A 70 9.43 -12.99 -29.42
N PRO A 71 9.42 -11.85 -28.70
CA PRO A 71 10.65 -11.13 -28.41
C PRO A 71 11.62 -12.00 -27.62
N PRO A 72 12.95 -11.89 -27.84
CA PRO A 72 13.94 -12.70 -27.12
C PRO A 72 13.94 -12.44 -25.61
N ILE A 73 13.55 -11.24 -25.20
CA ILE A 73 13.40 -10.86 -23.79
C ILE A 73 12.06 -10.15 -23.66
N ILE A 74 11.19 -10.67 -22.81
CA ILE A 74 9.89 -10.07 -22.49
C ILE A 74 9.93 -9.62 -21.02
N PRO A 75 10.07 -8.32 -20.76
CA PRO A 75 9.97 -7.79 -19.39
C PRO A 75 8.61 -8.14 -18.78
N THR A 76 8.64 -8.69 -17.58
CA THR A 76 7.46 -8.98 -16.77
C THR A 76 7.40 -8.02 -15.58
N PRO A 77 6.22 -7.71 -15.04
CA PRO A 77 6.09 -6.74 -13.96
C PRO A 77 6.46 -7.29 -12.58
N VAL A 78 6.75 -8.58 -12.44
CA VAL A 78 6.98 -9.26 -11.16
C VAL A 78 8.49 -9.38 -10.89
N TYR A 79 8.89 -8.94 -9.71
CA TYR A 79 10.29 -8.89 -9.26
C TYR A 79 10.47 -9.62 -7.94
N ASP A 80 11.67 -10.11 -7.70
CA ASP A 80 12.06 -10.69 -6.42
C ASP A 80 12.36 -9.56 -5.41
N GLY A 81 11.59 -9.49 -4.32
CA GLY A 81 11.78 -8.48 -3.27
C GLY A 81 13.06 -8.65 -2.45
N ASP A 82 13.73 -9.80 -2.54
CA ASP A 82 15.07 -10.00 -1.97
C ASP A 82 16.20 -9.57 -2.91
N GLY A 83 15.87 -9.20 -4.15
CA GLY A 83 16.79 -8.73 -5.16
C GLY A 83 16.97 -7.22 -5.20
N THR A 84 17.23 -6.70 -6.40
CA THR A 84 17.42 -5.28 -6.66
C THR A 84 16.30 -4.71 -7.53
N ARG A 85 16.02 -3.43 -7.34
CA ARG A 85 15.01 -2.69 -8.13
C ARG A 85 15.51 -2.49 -9.55
N PRO A 86 14.64 -2.72 -10.55
CA PRO A 86 15.05 -2.54 -11.96
C PRO A 86 15.28 -1.08 -12.35
N SER A 87 14.80 -0.12 -11.56
CA SER A 87 14.88 1.31 -11.86
C SER A 87 16.26 1.92 -11.58
N ASP A 88 16.91 1.49 -10.52
CA ASP A 88 18.16 2.10 -10.01
C ASP A 88 19.21 1.08 -9.55
N GLY A 89 18.89 -0.23 -9.58
CA GLY A 89 19.78 -1.29 -9.14
C GLY A 89 19.99 -1.39 -7.63
N LEU A 90 19.29 -0.56 -6.83
CA LEU A 90 19.35 -0.62 -5.38
C LEU A 90 18.51 -1.76 -4.81
N PRO A 91 18.79 -2.27 -3.62
CA PRO A 91 17.93 -3.27 -2.97
C PRO A 91 16.50 -2.74 -2.77
N PHE A 92 15.53 -3.65 -2.81
CA PHE A 92 14.18 -3.34 -2.36
C PHE A 92 14.15 -2.97 -0.87
N GLY A 93 13.11 -2.26 -0.45
CA GLY A 93 12.89 -1.93 0.96
C GLY A 93 12.70 -3.18 1.83
N PRO A 94 12.89 -3.05 3.16
CA PRO A 94 12.76 -4.18 4.09
C PRO A 94 11.38 -4.83 4.07
N GLU A 95 10.33 -4.08 3.72
CA GLU A 95 8.95 -4.55 3.58
C GLU A 95 8.76 -5.55 2.43
N CYS A 96 9.66 -5.52 1.45
CA CYS A 96 9.62 -6.40 0.28
C CYS A 96 10.30 -7.76 0.50
N LYS A 97 11.07 -7.90 1.59
CA LYS A 97 11.80 -9.14 1.87
C LYS A 97 10.88 -10.34 2.00
N GLY A 98 11.27 -11.45 1.38
CA GLY A 98 10.49 -12.68 1.36
C GLY A 98 9.21 -12.59 0.52
N CYS A 99 9.08 -11.56 -0.32
CA CYS A 99 7.92 -11.35 -1.18
C CYS A 99 8.30 -11.24 -2.66
N TRP A 100 7.36 -11.60 -3.52
CA TRP A 100 7.31 -11.16 -4.91
C TRP A 100 6.65 -9.79 -4.97
N VAL A 101 7.21 -8.88 -5.76
CA VAL A 101 6.82 -7.46 -5.78
C VAL A 101 6.42 -7.06 -7.18
N PHE A 102 5.23 -6.47 -7.33
CA PHE A 102 4.80 -5.88 -8.59
C PHE A 102 3.81 -4.74 -8.36
N THR A 103 3.73 -3.83 -9.33
CA THR A 103 2.78 -2.71 -9.29
C THR A 103 1.70 -2.92 -10.33
N ALA A 104 0.45 -2.81 -9.91
CA ALA A 104 -0.71 -2.72 -10.78
C ALA A 104 -1.18 -1.28 -10.87
N SER A 105 -1.62 -0.86 -12.06
CA SER A 105 -2.09 0.52 -12.28
C SER A 105 -3.31 0.57 -13.20
N SER A 106 -4.17 1.59 -13.02
CA SER A 106 -5.26 1.93 -13.92
C SER A 106 -5.23 3.41 -14.26
N LYS A 107 -5.82 3.78 -15.39
CA LYS A 107 -5.93 5.17 -15.84
C LYS A 107 -6.93 5.94 -14.99
N VAL A 108 -6.85 7.26 -15.01
CA VAL A 108 -7.78 8.17 -14.28
C VAL A 108 -9.24 7.89 -14.63
N ASP A 109 -9.52 7.55 -15.89
CA ASP A 109 -10.89 7.23 -16.36
C ASP A 109 -11.45 5.92 -15.79
N TYR A 110 -10.61 5.09 -15.17
CA TYR A 110 -10.96 3.78 -14.63
C TYR A 110 -10.54 3.64 -13.17
N PRO A 111 -11.22 4.36 -12.24
CA PRO A 111 -10.93 4.24 -10.82
C PRO A 111 -11.20 2.80 -10.35
N PRO A 112 -10.32 2.20 -9.54
CA PRO A 112 -10.58 0.90 -8.97
C PRO A 112 -11.69 0.97 -7.92
N GLU A 113 -12.54 -0.04 -7.88
CA GLU A 113 -13.47 -0.23 -6.78
C GLU A 113 -12.71 -0.69 -5.53
N VAL A 114 -12.98 -0.06 -4.38
CA VAL A 114 -12.31 -0.37 -3.11
C VAL A 114 -13.37 -0.78 -2.10
N VAL A 115 -13.25 -2.03 -1.62
CA VAL A 115 -14.25 -2.63 -0.74
C VAL A 115 -13.63 -3.22 0.53
N ASP A 116 -14.46 -3.40 1.55
CA ASP A 116 -14.11 -4.11 2.78
C ASP A 116 -14.14 -5.66 2.60
N ALA A 117 -13.92 -6.40 3.68
CA ALA A 117 -13.95 -7.86 3.68
C ALA A 117 -15.33 -8.45 3.34
N MET A 118 -16.41 -7.67 3.50
CA MET A 118 -17.78 -8.05 3.17
C MET A 118 -18.23 -7.53 1.80
N CYS A 119 -17.29 -6.98 1.00
CA CYS A 119 -17.56 -6.37 -0.30
C CYS A 119 -18.44 -5.10 -0.23
N ASN A 120 -18.48 -4.39 0.90
CA ASN A 120 -19.10 -3.08 0.98
C ASN A 120 -18.09 -2.02 0.54
N PRO A 121 -18.50 -0.98 -0.21
CA PRO A 121 -17.63 0.12 -0.60
C PRO A 121 -17.03 0.84 0.62
N ILE A 122 -15.72 1.04 0.63
CA ILE A 122 -15.04 1.83 1.66
C ILE A 122 -15.15 3.30 1.28
N ILE A 123 -15.87 4.07 2.11
CA ILE A 123 -16.08 5.51 1.92
C ILE A 123 -14.96 6.32 2.60
N ASN A 124 -14.53 5.87 3.78
CA ASN A 124 -13.47 6.53 4.51
C ASN A 124 -12.10 6.14 3.94
N GLN A 125 -11.51 7.04 3.15
CA GLN A 125 -10.25 6.79 2.46
C GLN A 125 -9.07 6.55 3.41
N SER A 126 -9.13 7.05 4.65
CA SER A 126 -8.06 6.86 5.64
C SER A 126 -7.92 5.41 6.13
N GLU A 127 -8.94 4.59 5.89
CA GLU A 127 -8.88 3.16 6.23
C GLU A 127 -7.99 2.35 5.29
N VAL A 128 -7.64 2.91 4.12
CA VAL A 128 -6.86 2.22 3.10
C VAL A 128 -5.54 2.95 2.91
N TYR A 129 -4.49 2.38 3.45
CA TYR A 129 -3.15 2.98 3.52
C TYR A 129 -2.07 1.94 3.16
N SER A 130 -0.86 2.39 2.91
CA SER A 130 0.29 1.51 2.68
C SER A 130 0.62 0.71 3.94
N GLY A 131 0.51 -0.61 3.86
CA GLY A 131 0.73 -1.53 4.98
C GLY A 131 -0.44 -2.46 5.28
N ILE A 132 -1.66 -2.14 4.81
CA ILE A 132 -2.84 -3.00 4.99
C ILE A 132 -2.66 -4.35 4.28
N TYR A 133 -3.43 -5.33 4.72
CA TYR A 133 -3.58 -6.60 4.05
C TYR A 133 -4.89 -6.65 3.27
N GLY A 134 -4.80 -7.14 2.04
CA GLY A 134 -5.96 -7.19 1.15
C GLY A 134 -5.82 -8.22 0.05
N ARG A 135 -6.79 -8.21 -0.84
CA ARG A 135 -6.78 -8.94 -2.12
C ARG A 135 -6.94 -7.94 -3.25
N VAL A 136 -6.30 -8.21 -4.35
CA VAL A 136 -6.35 -7.34 -5.53
C VAL A 136 -6.67 -8.17 -6.75
N SER A 137 -7.63 -7.73 -7.54
CA SER A 137 -7.85 -8.26 -8.87
C SER A 137 -6.95 -7.53 -9.85
N VAL A 138 -6.17 -8.27 -10.61
CA VAL A 138 -5.22 -7.72 -11.58
C VAL A 138 -5.37 -8.40 -12.93
N THR A 139 -5.06 -7.67 -14.00
CA THR A 139 -5.08 -8.18 -15.37
C THR A 139 -3.72 -8.00 -16.01
N PHE A 140 -3.09 -9.09 -16.40
CA PHE A 140 -1.84 -9.02 -17.17
C PHE A 140 -2.15 -8.82 -18.65
N PHE A 141 -1.45 -7.90 -19.30
CA PHE A 141 -1.69 -7.58 -20.70
C PHE A 141 -0.39 -7.31 -21.47
N PRO A 142 -0.30 -7.74 -22.75
CA PRO A 142 0.85 -7.42 -23.57
C PRO A 142 0.80 -5.97 -24.03
N TYR A 143 1.94 -5.32 -24.07
CA TYR A 143 2.07 -3.99 -24.67
C TYR A 143 3.17 -3.97 -25.73
N ALA A 144 3.02 -3.02 -26.67
CA ALA A 144 4.04 -2.63 -27.62
C ALA A 144 3.97 -1.11 -27.75
N PHE A 145 4.97 -0.40 -27.23
CA PHE A 145 5.01 1.06 -27.24
C PHE A 145 6.46 1.56 -27.34
N GLY A 146 6.72 2.53 -28.25
CA GLY A 146 8.03 3.11 -28.42
C GLY A 146 9.14 2.08 -28.72
N GLY A 147 8.84 1.03 -29.46
CA GLY A 147 9.78 -0.07 -29.75
C GLY A 147 9.99 -1.06 -28.61
N LYS A 148 9.44 -0.80 -27.43
CA LYS A 148 9.51 -1.71 -26.27
C LYS A 148 8.29 -2.63 -26.27
N LYS A 149 8.53 -3.91 -25.99
CA LYS A 149 7.50 -4.94 -25.84
C LYS A 149 7.62 -5.55 -24.46
N GLY A 150 6.50 -5.88 -23.82
CA GLY A 150 6.50 -6.48 -22.48
C GLY A 150 5.10 -6.79 -21.99
N ILE A 151 5.01 -7.20 -20.72
CA ILE A 151 3.76 -7.47 -20.02
C ILE A 151 3.54 -6.38 -18.98
N GLY A 152 2.38 -5.73 -19.06
CA GLY A 152 1.88 -4.78 -18.06
C GLY A 152 0.93 -5.44 -17.07
N CYS A 153 0.62 -4.75 -15.98
CA CYS A 153 -0.32 -5.19 -14.96
C CYS A 153 -1.37 -4.10 -14.73
N GLY A 154 -2.61 -4.40 -15.10
CA GLY A 154 -3.77 -3.54 -14.89
C GLY A 154 -4.36 -3.74 -13.50
N LEU A 155 -4.75 -2.65 -12.85
CA LEU A 155 -5.40 -2.63 -11.55
C LEU A 155 -6.91 -2.75 -11.74
N GLY A 156 -7.51 -3.73 -11.09
CA GLY A 156 -8.95 -3.90 -10.92
C GLY A 156 -9.38 -3.62 -9.47
N PRO A 157 -10.48 -4.22 -9.00
CA PRO A 157 -10.98 -4.04 -7.64
C PRO A 157 -9.95 -4.42 -6.56
N VAL A 158 -10.00 -3.66 -5.46
CA VAL A 158 -9.16 -3.85 -4.27
C VAL A 158 -10.05 -4.15 -3.07
N GLN A 159 -9.81 -5.24 -2.39
CA GLN A 159 -10.51 -5.63 -1.17
C GLN A 159 -9.57 -5.53 0.03
N LYS A 160 -9.91 -4.68 0.99
CA LYS A 160 -9.24 -4.64 2.29
C LYS A 160 -9.73 -5.81 3.16
N LEU A 161 -8.81 -6.59 3.70
CA LEU A 161 -9.12 -7.68 4.62
C LEU A 161 -8.80 -7.33 6.07
N GLU A 162 -7.63 -6.74 6.30
CA GLU A 162 -7.13 -6.46 7.65
C GLU A 162 -6.26 -5.21 7.66
N ASP A 163 -6.17 -4.58 8.80
CA ASP A 163 -5.17 -3.56 9.07
C ASP A 163 -3.78 -4.18 9.24
N GLY A 164 -2.75 -3.43 8.91
CA GLY A 164 -1.37 -3.83 9.09
C GLY A 164 -0.54 -2.65 9.57
N GLU A 165 0.71 -2.89 9.92
CA GLU A 165 1.64 -1.82 10.23
C GLU A 165 1.82 -0.90 9.03
N ALA A 166 1.63 0.42 9.25
CA ALA A 166 1.78 1.41 8.18
C ALA A 166 3.22 1.44 7.64
N LEU A 167 3.36 1.35 6.31
CA LEU A 167 4.65 1.37 5.61
C LEU A 167 5.12 2.78 5.25
N SER A 168 4.24 3.79 5.34
CA SER A 168 4.61 5.19 5.13
C SER A 168 5.42 5.69 6.31
N GLY A 169 6.62 6.19 6.03
CA GLY A 169 7.61 6.54 7.01
C GLY A 169 7.15 7.47 8.13
N GLY A 170 7.44 7.08 9.34
CA GLY A 170 7.84 7.97 10.40
C GLY A 170 6.79 8.64 11.26
N SER A 171 5.51 8.38 11.13
CA SER A 171 4.61 8.72 12.24
C SER A 171 4.56 7.54 13.20
N VAL A 172 5.20 7.71 14.35
CA VAL A 172 5.05 6.79 15.49
C VAL A 172 3.55 6.65 15.75
N SER A 173 3.02 5.42 15.77
CA SER A 173 1.60 5.24 16.08
C SER A 173 1.31 5.79 17.47
N ALA A 174 0.09 6.27 17.71
CA ALA A 174 -0.30 6.75 19.05
C ALA A 174 -0.04 5.70 20.14
N ALA A 175 -0.21 4.41 19.82
CA ALA A 175 0.11 3.31 20.73
C ALA A 175 1.62 3.18 21.00
N GLN A 176 2.46 3.45 19.99
CA GLN A 176 3.93 3.47 20.18
C GLN A 176 4.41 4.75 20.88
N ALA A 177 3.76 5.90 20.61
CA ALA A 177 4.13 7.18 21.21
C ALA A 177 3.67 7.31 22.66
N PHE A 178 2.48 6.80 22.98
CA PHE A 178 1.82 7.00 24.27
C PHE A 178 1.70 5.72 25.10
N GLY A 179 2.16 4.58 24.60
CA GLY A 179 1.94 3.25 25.17
C GLY A 179 0.50 2.76 24.97
N ALA A 180 0.31 1.45 24.92
CA ALA A 180 -1.03 0.87 24.95
C ALA A 180 -1.66 1.25 26.32
N PRO A 181 -2.95 1.66 26.39
CA PRO A 181 -3.60 1.91 27.65
C PRO A 181 -3.52 0.64 28.50
N GLN A 182 -2.77 0.70 29.60
CA GLN A 182 -2.83 -0.35 30.61
C GLN A 182 -4.28 -0.43 31.07
N GLN A 183 -4.96 -1.53 30.72
CA GLN A 183 -6.22 -1.86 31.34
C GLN A 183 -5.95 -1.91 32.85
N ALA A 184 -6.42 -0.88 33.57
CA ALA A 184 -6.47 -0.92 35.00
C ALA A 184 -7.31 -2.14 35.40
N MET A 185 -6.64 -3.17 35.84
CA MET A 185 -7.32 -4.26 36.55
C MET A 185 -8.03 -3.67 37.72
N ALA A 186 -9.34 -3.67 37.65
CA ALA A 186 -10.20 -3.35 38.77
C ALA A 186 -9.85 -4.29 39.93
N SER A 187 -9.07 -3.81 40.90
CA SER A 187 -8.90 -4.49 42.16
C SER A 187 -10.02 -4.01 43.10
N ALA A 188 -10.75 -5.00 43.54
CA ALA A 188 -11.96 -4.86 44.32
C ALA A 188 -11.73 -4.20 45.70
N ALA A 189 -12.68 -3.39 46.06
CA ALA A 189 -13.28 -3.18 47.37
C ALA A 189 -12.40 -3.06 48.64
N ALA A 190 -12.53 -1.92 49.31
CA ALA A 190 -12.79 -1.83 50.76
C ALA A 190 -13.10 -0.40 51.18
N PRO A 191 -13.66 -0.18 52.38
CA PRO A 191 -14.92 0.55 52.54
C PRO A 191 -14.79 1.99 53.00
N ALA A 192 -15.90 2.69 52.90
CA ALA A 192 -16.11 4.08 53.29
C ALA A 192 -15.85 4.35 54.77
N THR A 193 -15.25 5.53 55.07
CA THR A 193 -15.53 6.28 56.28
C THR A 193 -15.66 7.78 55.94
N PRO A 194 -16.67 8.47 56.50
CA PRO A 194 -16.94 9.84 56.17
C PRO A 194 -16.25 10.77 57.18
N TYR A 195 -15.58 11.80 56.71
CA TYR A 195 -15.36 13.00 57.58
C TYR A 195 -15.52 14.28 56.78
N ALA A 196 -16.31 15.11 57.39
CA ALA A 196 -16.77 16.39 56.88
C ALA A 196 -15.78 17.52 57.18
N ALA A 197 -16.00 18.60 56.45
CA ALA A 197 -15.78 20.01 56.80
C ALA A 197 -14.41 20.66 56.54
N GLY A 198 -14.49 21.80 55.83
CA GLY A 198 -13.61 22.93 56.01
C GLY A 198 -13.08 23.59 54.73
N PHE A 199 -13.80 24.52 54.13
CA PHE A 199 -13.24 25.60 53.31
C PHE A 199 -12.40 26.55 54.18
N PRO A 200 -11.38 27.26 53.71
CA PRO A 200 -11.59 28.45 52.86
C PRO A 200 -10.53 28.67 51.76
N GLY A 201 -10.95 29.46 50.79
CA GLY A 201 -10.28 29.86 49.60
C GLY A 201 -8.94 30.58 49.73
N TYR A 202 -8.24 30.62 48.59
CA TYR A 202 -7.34 31.71 48.19
C TYR A 202 -6.89 31.53 46.73
N GLY A 203 -7.07 32.59 45.90
CA GLY A 203 -6.07 33.12 45.00
C GLY A 203 -5.84 32.38 43.67
N GLN A 204 -6.42 32.90 42.60
CA GLN A 204 -5.89 32.67 41.24
C GLN A 204 -4.55 33.39 41.06
N PRO A 205 -3.53 32.72 40.50
CA PRO A 205 -2.44 33.42 39.83
C PRO A 205 -2.69 33.45 38.32
N SER A 206 -2.59 34.65 37.79
CA SER A 206 -2.60 34.98 36.37
C SER A 206 -1.54 34.18 35.59
N MET A 207 -1.95 33.43 34.56
CA MET A 207 -1.04 32.80 33.61
C MET A 207 -0.50 33.87 32.64
N GLN A 208 0.78 34.14 32.75
CA GLN A 208 1.55 34.78 31.69
C GLN A 208 1.68 33.82 30.51
N GLN A 209 1.29 34.34 29.38
CA GLN A 209 1.38 33.71 28.08
C GLN A 209 2.85 33.59 27.67
N ALA A 210 3.45 32.42 27.82
CA ALA A 210 4.76 32.11 27.24
C ALA A 210 4.56 31.72 25.79
N GLY A 211 5.14 32.54 24.86
CA GLY A 211 5.11 32.31 23.46
C GLY A 211 5.85 30.99 23.09
N TYR A 212 5.18 30.13 22.37
CA TYR A 212 5.80 28.96 21.77
C TYR A 212 6.56 29.39 20.49
N PRO A 213 7.82 28.96 20.29
CA PRO A 213 8.47 29.17 19.02
C PRO A 213 7.78 28.31 17.95
N ALA A 214 7.58 28.91 16.79
CA ALA A 214 7.01 28.24 15.62
C ALA A 214 7.80 26.96 15.30
N ALA A 215 7.12 25.84 15.33
CA ALA A 215 7.67 24.56 14.87
C ALA A 215 7.92 24.67 13.37
N THR A 216 9.18 24.61 12.98
CA THR A 216 9.61 24.41 11.61
C THR A 216 9.01 23.08 11.14
N GLN A 217 8.13 23.11 10.15
CA GLN A 217 7.62 21.91 9.50
C GLN A 217 8.79 21.23 8.80
N SER A 218 9.31 20.17 9.42
CA SER A 218 10.14 19.22 8.72
C SER A 218 9.24 18.43 7.76
N GLN A 219 9.43 18.63 6.47
CA GLN A 219 8.83 17.80 5.44
C GLN A 219 9.18 16.33 5.74
N PRO A 220 8.20 15.41 5.67
CA PRO A 220 8.51 13.99 5.79
C PRO A 220 9.43 13.59 4.64
N ALA A 221 10.50 12.89 4.94
CA ALA A 221 11.39 12.32 3.95
C ALA A 221 10.56 11.37 3.08
N GLY A 222 10.36 11.76 1.82
CA GLY A 222 9.57 11.01 0.85
C GLY A 222 10.15 9.62 0.65
N GLY A 223 9.35 8.58 0.83
CA GLY A 223 9.70 7.22 0.47
C GLY A 223 9.93 7.09 -1.04
N ILE A 224 10.76 6.15 -1.46
CA ILE A 224 11.02 5.86 -2.88
C ILE A 224 10.22 4.63 -3.29
N ASN A 225 9.46 4.71 -4.39
CA ASN A 225 8.76 3.54 -4.94
C ASN A 225 9.76 2.45 -5.34
N PRO A 226 9.67 1.24 -4.79
CA PRO A 226 10.67 0.20 -4.97
C PRO A 226 10.79 -0.32 -6.41
N ILE A 227 9.79 -0.09 -7.27
CA ILE A 227 9.80 -0.55 -8.66
C ILE A 227 10.22 0.56 -9.62
N THR A 228 9.78 1.80 -9.38
CA THR A 228 10.05 2.92 -10.30
C THR A 228 11.25 3.77 -9.86
N GLY A 229 11.72 3.64 -8.61
CA GLY A 229 12.84 4.40 -8.05
C GLY A 229 12.53 5.88 -7.79
N GLN A 230 11.25 6.27 -7.87
CA GLN A 230 10.84 7.65 -7.75
C GLN A 230 10.43 7.99 -6.31
N PRO A 231 10.75 9.21 -5.79
CA PRO A 231 10.27 9.69 -4.51
C PRO A 231 8.76 9.95 -4.53
N TYR A 232 8.13 9.89 -3.37
CA TYR A 232 6.75 10.35 -3.19
C TYR A 232 6.64 11.86 -3.35
#